data_34928690903ac5be6b832f08a03627e8
#
_entry.id   34928690903ac5be6b832f08a03627e8
#
_cell.length_a   1.000
_cell.length_b   1.000
_cell.length_c   1.000
_cell.angle_alpha   90.00
_cell.angle_beta   90.00
_cell.angle_gamma   90.00
#
_symmetry.space_group_name_H-M   'P 1'
#
loop_
_entity.id
_entity.type
_entity.pdbx_description
1 polymer ?
#
loop_
_entity_poly.entity_id
_entity_poly.type
_entity_poly.pdbx_seq_one_letter_code
_entity_poly.pdbx_strand_id
1 'polypeptide(L)'
;RGMAYDADICIVSNAVNTDLPLIPEELLYKYTSATDVLGFKYIFDYAQEVGKPCVISFSEGSSQSFDDDERLFEEVLGQIQGPGRILVASAGNDGSRRTYQHKPRGVERDGVFFLSQSDRTYFCMASENQFQICLSAYTSATEREQLYIPTAEILNAEDSTVVDSVDFFGHRLKYTIQACRAYFNPDLIAYYLLAEMQGGVGWSLFLSAEAVGEDAAVDFYSSATQFYPSEINPSISGGEPAYSVGSPGCAPSVICVGATAYRDHIVNADGVAQTYDCGHDGEVADYSSVGPTRDGRIKPDVVANGTHVVSSASSYFIEANPEGSVKDYTVATSRFHDRTYPWAAFLGTSMSTPVVAGTIALWLQANPDLTTRQVMDVLAATSHRRDGARQGEKNNRWGYGEIDAYAGLLRVLGLDGISEISNHHPSRLDIKYADDTVWLSAEGEVPAERVSVAIYSVAGKRMLQKAVRLSSDSSGISLSSLPSGVYVVQTTSVTPGFTGSCVFRK
;
A
#
# COMPACT_ATOMS: atom_id res chain seq x y z
N ARG A 1 9.76 -14.10 -12.22
CA ARG A 1 8.44 -14.73 -12.16
C ARG A 1 7.72 -14.15 -10.94
N GLY A 2 6.61 -13.43 -11.13
CA GLY A 2 5.80 -12.87 -10.06
C GLY A 2 4.82 -13.88 -9.46
N MET A 3 3.86 -13.40 -8.67
CA MET A 3 2.80 -14.23 -8.05
C MET A 3 1.93 -14.91 -9.11
N ALA A 4 1.49 -14.17 -10.13
CA ALA A 4 0.68 -14.66 -11.25
C ALA A 4 1.52 -14.72 -12.53
N TYR A 5 2.48 -15.64 -12.57
CA TYR A 5 3.52 -15.71 -13.62
C TYR A 5 2.98 -16.11 -15.02
N ASP A 6 1.77 -16.60 -15.10
CA ASP A 6 1.11 -17.05 -16.34
C ASP A 6 -0.06 -16.11 -16.75
N ALA A 7 -0.17 -14.95 -16.09
CA ALA A 7 -1.15 -13.94 -16.43
C ALA A 7 -0.74 -13.19 -17.70
N ASP A 8 -1.73 -12.80 -18.51
CA ASP A 8 -1.52 -11.83 -19.58
C ASP A 8 -1.24 -10.45 -18.97
N ILE A 9 -0.36 -9.69 -19.62
CA ILE A 9 0.06 -8.37 -19.13
C ILE A 9 -0.42 -7.32 -20.14
N CYS A 10 -1.22 -6.37 -19.63
CA CYS A 10 -1.59 -5.15 -20.35
C CYS A 10 -0.90 -3.96 -19.68
N ILE A 11 -0.18 -3.16 -20.43
CA ILE A 11 0.58 -2.00 -19.94
C ILE A 11 0.06 -0.76 -20.64
N VAL A 12 -0.30 0.25 -19.85
CA VAL A 12 -0.56 1.61 -20.34
C VAL A 12 0.58 2.50 -19.85
N SER A 13 1.24 3.17 -20.80
CA SER A 13 2.25 4.19 -20.49
C SER A 13 1.54 5.54 -20.30
N ASN A 14 1.71 6.14 -19.14
CA ASN A 14 1.28 7.49 -18.84
C ASN A 14 2.50 8.36 -18.53
N ALA A 15 2.36 9.68 -18.63
CA ALA A 15 3.42 10.60 -18.26
C ALA A 15 3.53 10.68 -16.72
N VAL A 16 4.75 10.68 -16.23
CA VAL A 16 5.09 10.88 -14.83
C VAL A 16 5.77 12.23 -14.62
N ASN A 17 5.91 12.69 -13.38
CA ASN A 17 6.45 14.02 -13.06
C ASN A 17 7.81 14.31 -13.70
N THR A 18 8.65 13.29 -13.91
CA THR A 18 9.94 13.44 -14.60
C THR A 18 9.81 13.74 -16.09
N ASP A 19 8.65 13.48 -16.67
CA ASP A 19 8.38 13.76 -18.09
C ASP A 19 7.85 15.18 -18.33
N LEU A 20 7.40 15.87 -17.25
CA LEU A 20 6.84 17.23 -17.34
C LEU A 20 7.72 18.21 -18.15
N PRO A 21 9.05 18.22 -18.01
CA PRO A 21 9.90 19.10 -18.81
C PRO A 21 9.89 18.78 -20.32
N LEU A 22 9.43 17.59 -20.70
CA LEU A 22 9.35 17.13 -22.10
C LEU A 22 7.97 17.38 -22.71
N ILE A 23 6.99 17.77 -21.90
CA ILE A 23 5.61 17.99 -22.33
C ILE A 23 5.42 19.48 -22.61
N PRO A 24 4.93 19.89 -23.79
CA PRO A 24 4.56 21.26 -24.06
C PRO A 24 3.57 21.80 -23.02
N GLU A 25 3.78 23.02 -22.55
CA GLU A 25 2.98 23.64 -21.48
C GLU A 25 1.48 23.63 -21.79
N GLU A 26 1.13 23.86 -23.05
CA GLU A 26 -0.27 23.83 -23.54
C GLU A 26 -0.90 22.43 -23.51
N LEU A 27 -0.13 21.37 -23.26
CA LEU A 27 -0.62 20.01 -23.14
C LEU A 27 -0.62 19.47 -21.70
N LEU A 28 -0.04 20.20 -20.74
CA LEU A 28 0.08 19.75 -19.34
C LEU A 28 -1.28 19.43 -18.73
N TYR A 29 -2.34 20.15 -19.12
CA TYR A 29 -3.71 19.89 -18.63
C TYR A 29 -4.25 18.49 -18.95
N LYS A 30 -3.62 17.78 -19.89
CA LYS A 30 -3.99 16.42 -20.25
C LYS A 30 -3.38 15.37 -19.32
N TYR A 31 -2.37 15.76 -18.53
CA TYR A 31 -1.61 14.85 -17.65
C TYR A 31 -2.02 15.11 -16.20
N THR A 32 -3.20 14.61 -15.85
CA THR A 32 -3.84 14.74 -14.55
C THR A 32 -4.35 13.36 -14.11
N SER A 33 -4.95 13.27 -12.94
CA SER A 33 -5.67 12.06 -12.48
C SER A 33 -6.71 11.55 -13.49
N ALA A 34 -7.21 12.42 -14.38
CA ALA A 34 -8.08 12.02 -15.47
C ALA A 34 -7.38 11.09 -16.49
N THR A 35 -6.07 11.27 -16.76
CA THR A 35 -5.32 10.36 -17.64
C THR A 35 -5.10 9.01 -17.00
N ASP A 36 -4.94 8.94 -15.67
CA ASP A 36 -4.86 7.67 -14.93
C ASP A 36 -6.18 6.90 -15.06
N VAL A 37 -7.33 7.59 -14.86
CA VAL A 37 -8.66 6.99 -15.06
C VAL A 37 -8.84 6.47 -16.47
N LEU A 38 -8.42 7.21 -17.49
CA LEU A 38 -8.48 6.76 -18.88
C LEU A 38 -7.62 5.52 -19.12
N GLY A 39 -6.45 5.45 -18.49
CA GLY A 39 -5.58 4.27 -18.50
C GLY A 39 -6.24 3.07 -17.83
N PHE A 40 -6.81 3.24 -16.63
CA PHE A 40 -7.53 2.18 -15.92
C PHE A 40 -8.73 1.68 -16.73
N LYS A 41 -9.51 2.60 -17.26
CA LYS A 41 -10.66 2.26 -18.11
C LYS A 41 -10.24 1.47 -19.34
N TYR A 42 -9.18 1.89 -20.03
CA TYR A 42 -8.65 1.18 -21.20
C TYR A 42 -8.28 -0.27 -20.84
N ILE A 43 -7.58 -0.48 -19.73
CA ILE A 43 -7.18 -1.83 -19.29
C ILE A 43 -8.42 -2.70 -18.99
N PHE A 44 -9.41 -2.17 -18.28
CA PHE A 44 -10.63 -2.90 -17.96
C PHE A 44 -11.50 -3.18 -19.19
N ASP A 45 -11.62 -2.23 -20.12
CA ASP A 45 -12.36 -2.40 -21.39
C ASP A 45 -11.69 -3.49 -22.24
N TYR A 46 -10.36 -3.46 -22.37
CA TYR A 46 -9.61 -4.49 -23.09
C TYR A 46 -9.79 -5.89 -22.45
N ALA A 47 -9.71 -5.98 -21.13
CA ALA A 47 -9.94 -7.24 -20.43
C ALA A 47 -11.35 -7.78 -20.67
N GLN A 48 -12.36 -6.92 -20.69
CA GLN A 48 -13.74 -7.28 -21.01
C GLN A 48 -13.88 -7.73 -22.46
N GLU A 49 -13.22 -7.07 -23.41
CA GLU A 49 -13.22 -7.43 -24.83
C GLU A 49 -12.66 -8.85 -25.07
N VAL A 50 -11.57 -9.19 -24.33
CA VAL A 50 -10.95 -10.52 -24.43
C VAL A 50 -11.60 -11.56 -23.49
N GLY A 51 -12.64 -11.17 -22.73
CA GLY A 51 -13.40 -12.06 -21.86
C GLY A 51 -12.63 -12.59 -20.65
N LYS A 52 -11.70 -11.80 -20.09
CA LYS A 52 -10.87 -12.16 -18.94
C LYS A 52 -11.11 -11.24 -17.74
N PRO A 53 -11.07 -11.78 -16.49
CA PRO A 53 -11.02 -10.92 -15.31
C PRO A 53 -9.69 -10.17 -15.29
N CYS A 54 -9.68 -9.03 -14.61
CA CYS A 54 -8.53 -8.13 -14.59
C CYS A 54 -8.29 -7.54 -13.20
N VAL A 55 -7.03 -7.48 -12.78
CA VAL A 55 -6.57 -6.69 -11.67
C VAL A 55 -5.55 -5.67 -12.15
N ILE A 56 -5.76 -4.41 -11.83
CA ILE A 56 -4.80 -3.34 -12.09
C ILE A 56 -3.90 -3.21 -10.86
N SER A 57 -2.58 -3.17 -11.09
CA SER A 57 -1.56 -2.84 -10.09
C SER A 57 -1.05 -1.43 -10.35
N PHE A 58 -1.34 -0.50 -9.44
CA PHE A 58 -0.97 0.90 -9.55
C PHE A 58 -0.06 1.32 -8.40
N SER A 59 1.22 1.50 -8.71
CA SER A 59 2.26 1.79 -7.73
C SER A 59 2.71 3.25 -7.76
N GLU A 60 1.80 4.13 -8.06
CA GLU A 60 1.95 5.57 -8.08
C GLU A 60 0.85 6.22 -7.24
N GLY A 61 0.97 7.50 -6.94
CA GLY A 61 -0.05 8.22 -6.20
C GLY A 61 0.32 9.67 -5.93
N SER A 62 -0.67 10.41 -5.47
CA SER A 62 -0.57 11.81 -5.07
C SER A 62 -1.13 12.01 -3.68
N SER A 63 -1.05 13.24 -3.18
CA SER A 63 -1.73 13.61 -1.92
C SER A 63 -3.24 13.49 -2.06
N GLN A 64 -3.90 13.00 -1.03
CA GLN A 64 -5.34 13.13 -0.93
C GLN A 64 -5.73 14.62 -0.84
N SER A 65 -6.75 15.06 -1.60
CA SER A 65 -7.31 16.41 -1.52
C SER A 65 -8.57 16.46 -0.64
N PHE A 66 -9.02 17.68 -0.28
CA PHE A 66 -10.30 17.95 0.42
C PHE A 66 -11.41 18.39 -0.52
N ASP A 67 -11.08 18.71 -1.77
CA ASP A 67 -12.00 19.31 -2.75
C ASP A 67 -12.87 18.28 -3.49
N ASP A 68 -13.79 18.79 -4.28
CA ASP A 68 -14.69 17.98 -5.11
C ASP A 68 -13.97 17.18 -6.22
N ASP A 69 -12.76 17.54 -6.60
CA ASP A 69 -11.99 16.78 -7.58
C ASP A 69 -11.61 15.42 -7.03
N GLU A 70 -11.22 15.33 -5.75
CA GLU A 70 -10.97 14.04 -5.08
C GLU A 70 -12.25 13.20 -5.03
N ARG A 71 -13.38 13.81 -4.65
CA ARG A 71 -14.69 13.12 -4.64
C ARG A 71 -15.03 12.56 -6.02
N LEU A 72 -14.90 13.37 -7.06
CA LEU A 72 -15.16 12.94 -8.43
C LEU A 72 -14.25 11.79 -8.84
N PHE A 73 -12.97 11.87 -8.50
CA PHE A 73 -12.01 10.82 -8.78
C PHE A 73 -12.39 9.52 -8.08
N GLU A 74 -12.69 9.54 -6.77
CA GLU A 74 -13.15 8.38 -6.01
C GLU A 74 -14.43 7.75 -6.59
N GLU A 75 -15.41 8.58 -6.98
CA GLU A 75 -16.67 8.12 -7.60
C GLU A 75 -16.41 7.41 -8.95
N VAL A 76 -15.57 8.00 -9.80
CA VAL A 76 -15.23 7.40 -11.10
C VAL A 76 -14.47 6.09 -10.93
N LEU A 77 -13.51 6.03 -9.99
CA LEU A 77 -12.80 4.78 -9.66
C LEU A 77 -13.78 3.68 -9.21
N GLY A 78 -14.82 4.05 -8.46
CA GLY A 78 -15.87 3.12 -8.06
C GLY A 78 -16.71 2.61 -9.24
N GLN A 79 -16.98 3.46 -10.23
CA GLN A 79 -17.82 3.13 -11.38
C GLN A 79 -17.12 2.25 -12.42
N ILE A 80 -15.82 2.42 -12.63
CA ILE A 80 -15.06 1.61 -13.61
C ILE A 80 -14.76 0.19 -13.12
N GLN A 81 -14.82 -0.05 -11.80
CA GLN A 81 -14.65 -1.35 -11.18
C GLN A 81 -15.97 -2.16 -11.18
N GLY A 82 -15.88 -3.43 -10.83
CA GLY A 82 -17.05 -4.33 -10.76
C GLY A 82 -16.62 -5.79 -10.69
N PRO A 83 -17.54 -6.74 -10.92
CA PRO A 83 -17.18 -8.14 -10.97
C PRO A 83 -16.03 -8.40 -11.94
N GLY A 84 -14.97 -9.04 -11.44
CA GLY A 84 -13.77 -9.34 -12.21
C GLY A 84 -12.88 -8.14 -12.57
N ARG A 85 -13.15 -6.95 -12.06
CA ARG A 85 -12.38 -5.71 -12.32
C ARG A 85 -11.98 -5.05 -11.01
N ILE A 86 -10.74 -5.23 -10.60
CA ILE A 86 -10.21 -4.82 -9.29
C ILE A 86 -9.05 -3.84 -9.48
N LEU A 87 -9.03 -2.76 -8.72
CA LEU A 87 -7.92 -1.82 -8.66
C LEU A 87 -7.19 -1.95 -7.32
N VAL A 88 -5.88 -2.12 -7.38
CA VAL A 88 -4.97 -2.22 -6.24
C VAL A 88 -3.95 -1.09 -6.35
N ALA A 89 -3.79 -0.30 -5.30
CA ALA A 89 -2.86 0.83 -5.28
C ALA A 89 -1.97 0.84 -4.04
N SER A 90 -0.80 1.45 -4.17
CA SER A 90 0.16 1.63 -3.09
C SER A 90 -0.34 2.64 -2.05
N ALA A 91 -0.02 2.41 -0.78
CA ALA A 91 -0.35 3.35 0.30
C ALA A 91 0.51 4.62 0.28
N GLY A 92 1.73 4.53 -0.27
CA GLY A 92 2.75 5.59 -0.22
C GLY A 92 3.92 5.23 0.71
N ASN A 93 4.96 6.07 0.69
CA ASN A 93 6.23 5.80 1.39
C ASN A 93 6.58 6.90 2.42
N ASP A 94 5.56 7.50 3.04
CA ASP A 94 5.71 8.63 3.97
C ASP A 94 5.45 8.25 5.44
N GLY A 95 5.42 6.94 5.77
CA GLY A 95 5.08 6.43 7.09
C GLY A 95 6.04 6.80 8.22
N SER A 96 7.29 7.15 7.91
CA SER A 96 8.26 7.66 8.87
C SER A 96 8.33 9.19 8.91
N ARG A 97 7.63 9.86 7.98
CA ARG A 97 7.62 11.32 7.88
C ARG A 97 6.54 11.90 8.79
N ARG A 98 6.87 12.99 9.45
CA ARG A 98 5.90 13.75 10.25
C ARG A 98 5.06 14.61 9.30
N THR A 99 3.87 14.15 9.00
CA THR A 99 2.98 14.73 7.98
C THR A 99 1.67 15.27 8.56
N TYR A 100 1.46 15.08 9.86
CA TYR A 100 0.24 15.47 10.56
C TYR A 100 0.54 16.15 11.88
N GLN A 101 -0.25 17.18 12.23
CA GLN A 101 -0.26 17.83 13.53
C GLN A 101 -1.68 18.25 13.88
N HIS A 102 -2.09 17.99 15.11
CA HIS A 102 -3.38 18.43 15.67
C HIS A 102 -3.20 19.52 16.72
N LYS A 103 -3.85 20.66 16.51
CA LYS A 103 -4.04 21.69 17.54
C LYS A 103 -5.43 21.50 18.16
N PRO A 104 -5.56 21.08 19.42
CA PRO A 104 -6.87 20.90 20.05
C PRO A 104 -7.55 22.23 20.37
N ARG A 105 -8.89 22.20 20.48
CA ARG A 105 -9.67 23.30 21.05
C ARG A 105 -9.24 23.57 22.49
N GLY A 106 -9.25 24.83 22.93
CA GLY A 106 -8.81 25.25 24.25
C GLY A 106 -7.31 25.53 24.33
N VAL A 107 -6.55 25.25 23.29
CA VAL A 107 -5.15 25.67 23.15
C VAL A 107 -5.10 26.93 22.29
N GLU A 108 -4.54 28.00 22.84
CA GLU A 108 -4.48 29.29 22.14
C GLU A 108 -3.68 29.22 20.84
N ARG A 109 -2.55 28.46 20.85
CA ARG A 109 -1.65 28.42 19.71
C ARG A 109 -0.93 27.07 19.65
N ASP A 110 -0.86 26.49 18.47
CA ASP A 110 0.01 25.38 18.08
C ASP A 110 0.24 25.41 16.56
N GLY A 111 1.19 24.66 16.06
CA GLY A 111 1.50 24.63 14.63
C GLY A 111 2.64 23.69 14.30
N VAL A 112 3.31 24.03 13.21
CA VAL A 112 4.40 23.22 12.68
C VAL A 112 5.59 24.09 12.26
N PHE A 113 6.79 23.59 12.51
CA PHE A 113 7.95 24.03 11.75
C PHE A 113 8.03 23.25 10.46
N PHE A 114 8.41 23.90 9.39
CA PHE A 114 8.59 23.28 8.10
C PHE A 114 9.92 23.67 7.47
N LEU A 115 10.58 22.68 6.86
CA LEU A 115 11.73 22.90 5.99
C LEU A 115 11.26 22.75 4.55
N SER A 116 11.64 23.73 3.74
CA SER A 116 11.58 23.56 2.31
C SER A 116 12.90 22.93 1.86
N GLN A 117 12.88 21.67 1.40
CA GLN A 117 14.03 21.10 0.67
C GLN A 117 14.16 21.71 -0.73
N SER A 118 13.08 22.35 -1.18
CA SER A 118 13.00 23.23 -2.35
C SER A 118 12.58 24.62 -1.86
N ASP A 119 12.75 25.64 -2.67
CA ASP A 119 12.31 27.01 -2.34
C ASP A 119 10.78 27.12 -2.12
N ARG A 120 10.06 26.00 -2.24
CA ARG A 120 8.59 25.89 -2.14
C ARG A 120 8.16 24.93 -1.05
N THR A 121 7.17 25.33 -0.28
CA THR A 121 6.51 24.53 0.76
C THR A 121 5.01 24.48 0.49
N TYR A 122 4.41 23.29 0.62
CA TYR A 122 2.99 23.08 0.41
C TYR A 122 2.42 22.16 1.48
N PHE A 123 1.36 22.62 2.17
CA PHE A 123 0.59 21.82 3.12
C PHE A 123 -0.80 22.44 3.33
N CYS A 124 -1.67 21.74 4.06
CA CYS A 124 -3.06 22.15 4.31
C CYS A 124 -3.32 22.25 5.81
N MET A 125 -4.12 23.25 6.21
CA MET A 125 -4.72 23.38 7.53
C MET A 125 -6.23 23.21 7.38
N ALA A 126 -6.87 22.44 8.27
CA ALA A 126 -8.32 22.22 8.20
C ALA A 126 -8.98 22.49 9.56
N SER A 127 -10.12 23.16 9.56
CA SER A 127 -10.87 23.49 10.77
C SER A 127 -12.36 23.75 10.46
N GLU A 128 -13.24 23.40 11.40
CA GLU A 128 -14.66 23.78 11.35
C GLU A 128 -14.90 25.21 11.86
N ASN A 129 -13.92 25.81 12.52
CA ASN A 129 -14.02 27.13 13.10
C ASN A 129 -12.99 28.09 12.48
N GLN A 130 -13.30 29.39 12.49
CA GLN A 130 -12.35 30.41 12.08
C GLN A 130 -11.21 30.54 13.09
N PHE A 131 -10.03 30.83 12.61
CA PHE A 131 -8.81 31.05 13.38
C PHE A 131 -7.91 32.05 12.65
N GLN A 132 -6.74 32.37 13.22
CA GLN A 132 -5.72 33.13 12.52
C GLN A 132 -4.59 32.20 12.12
N ILE A 133 -4.14 32.28 10.88
CA ILE A 133 -2.90 31.68 10.42
C ILE A 133 -1.77 32.63 10.78
N CYS A 134 -0.79 32.19 11.55
CA CYS A 134 0.39 32.95 11.86
C CYS A 134 1.59 32.34 11.14
N LEU A 135 2.14 33.05 10.17
CA LEU A 135 3.43 32.73 9.55
C LEU A 135 4.54 33.40 10.35
N SER A 136 5.53 32.64 10.82
CA SER A 136 6.62 33.16 11.60
C SER A 136 7.97 32.76 11.02
N ALA A 137 8.91 33.68 11.09
CA ALA A 137 10.33 33.40 10.83
C ALA A 137 11.15 33.69 12.08
N TYR A 138 12.13 32.85 12.38
CA TYR A 138 12.99 32.93 13.54
C TYR A 138 14.44 32.94 13.11
N THR A 139 15.24 33.80 13.72
CA THR A 139 16.71 33.77 13.71
C THR A 139 17.25 33.14 14.99
N SER A 140 16.48 33.23 16.09
CA SER A 140 16.78 32.63 17.40
C SER A 140 15.50 32.41 18.21
N ALA A 141 15.61 31.81 19.38
CA ALA A 141 14.47 31.62 20.29
C ALA A 141 13.84 32.94 20.80
N THR A 142 14.59 34.05 20.75
CA THR A 142 14.13 35.35 21.23
C THR A 142 13.88 36.37 20.13
N GLU A 143 14.23 36.04 18.88
CA GLU A 143 14.10 36.96 17.77
C GLU A 143 13.26 36.34 16.65
N ARG A 144 12.05 36.88 16.45
CA ARG A 144 11.10 36.44 15.46
C ARG A 144 10.32 37.58 14.85
N GLU A 145 9.96 37.41 13.61
CA GLU A 145 8.97 38.23 12.89
C GLU A 145 7.75 37.38 12.54
N GLN A 146 6.56 38.01 12.57
CA GLN A 146 5.28 37.29 12.43
C GLN A 146 4.31 38.04 11.53
N LEU A 147 3.55 37.29 10.75
CA LEU A 147 2.41 37.76 9.97
C LEU A 147 1.18 36.98 10.40
N TYR A 148 0.09 37.72 10.74
CA TYR A 148 -1.20 37.13 11.09
C TYR A 148 -2.19 37.33 9.95
N ILE A 149 -2.84 36.27 9.54
CA ILE A 149 -3.81 36.24 8.43
C ILE A 149 -5.10 35.60 8.98
N PRO A 150 -6.16 36.41 9.20
CA PRO A 150 -7.47 35.88 9.62
C PRO A 150 -8.06 34.98 8.52
N THR A 151 -8.50 33.79 8.86
CA THR A 151 -9.15 32.88 7.88
C THR A 151 -10.44 33.46 7.29
N ALA A 152 -11.11 34.37 8.00
CA ALA A 152 -12.23 35.10 7.49
C ALA A 152 -11.88 35.99 6.27
N GLU A 153 -10.69 36.56 6.23
CA GLU A 153 -10.24 37.38 5.08
C GLU A 153 -10.06 36.50 3.84
N ILE A 154 -9.51 35.26 4.02
CA ILE A 154 -9.33 34.31 2.93
C ILE A 154 -10.70 33.90 2.34
N LEU A 155 -11.68 33.58 3.20
CA LEU A 155 -13.02 33.19 2.77
C LEU A 155 -13.78 34.32 2.05
N ASN A 156 -13.45 35.56 2.34
CA ASN A 156 -14.10 36.75 1.70
C ASN A 156 -13.32 37.24 0.47
N ALA A 157 -12.13 36.67 0.20
CA ALA A 157 -11.35 37.02 -1.00
C ALA A 157 -11.98 36.42 -2.27
N GLU A 158 -11.61 36.95 -3.43
CA GLU A 158 -12.02 36.43 -4.73
C GLU A 158 -11.54 34.96 -4.85
N ASP A 159 -12.44 34.08 -5.27
CA ASP A 159 -12.20 32.64 -5.35
C ASP A 159 -11.62 32.02 -4.05
N SER A 160 -11.93 32.64 -2.90
CA SER A 160 -11.41 32.26 -1.58
C SER A 160 -9.87 32.08 -1.58
N THR A 161 -9.18 32.95 -2.31
CA THR A 161 -7.73 32.87 -2.52
C THR A 161 -7.06 34.20 -2.18
N VAL A 162 -6.00 34.14 -1.37
CA VAL A 162 -5.12 35.26 -1.05
C VAL A 162 -3.74 34.96 -1.62
N VAL A 163 -3.21 35.89 -2.41
CA VAL A 163 -1.84 35.85 -2.94
C VAL A 163 -1.12 37.12 -2.48
N ASP A 164 -0.09 36.98 -1.68
CA ASP A 164 0.66 38.12 -1.14
C ASP A 164 2.12 37.76 -0.82
N SER A 165 2.85 38.66 -0.24
CA SER A 165 4.23 38.45 0.22
C SER A 165 4.54 39.25 1.49
N VAL A 166 5.45 38.73 2.29
CA VAL A 166 5.98 39.37 3.49
C VAL A 166 7.51 39.33 3.49
N ASP A 167 8.13 40.38 4.00
CA ASP A 167 9.59 40.41 4.21
C ASP A 167 9.89 40.06 5.67
N PHE A 168 10.62 38.94 5.88
CA PHE A 168 11.10 38.49 7.17
C PHE A 168 12.65 38.61 7.19
N PHE A 169 13.19 39.42 8.08
CA PHE A 169 14.62 39.63 8.21
C PHE A 169 15.33 39.92 6.88
N GLY A 170 14.66 40.67 5.98
CA GLY A 170 15.15 41.01 4.65
C GLY A 170 15.01 39.91 3.59
N HIS A 171 14.37 38.79 3.91
CA HIS A 171 14.05 37.72 2.97
C HIS A 171 12.55 37.76 2.63
N ARG A 172 12.22 37.73 1.35
CA ARG A 172 10.83 37.82 0.88
C ARG A 172 10.21 36.44 0.78
N LEU A 173 9.18 36.19 1.60
CA LEU A 173 8.30 35.04 1.50
C LEU A 173 7.07 35.42 0.66
N LYS A 174 6.89 34.80 -0.50
CA LYS A 174 5.63 34.80 -1.24
C LYS A 174 4.74 33.69 -0.71
N TYR A 175 3.46 33.95 -0.57
CA TYR A 175 2.51 32.92 -0.17
C TYR A 175 1.21 33.01 -0.95
N THR A 176 0.59 31.86 -1.14
CA THR A 176 -0.79 31.71 -1.63
C THR A 176 -1.53 30.86 -0.62
N ILE A 177 -2.71 31.34 -0.19
CA ILE A 177 -3.61 30.54 0.64
C ILE A 177 -4.94 30.47 -0.07
N GLN A 178 -5.37 29.24 -0.40
CA GLN A 178 -6.64 28.96 -1.02
C GLN A 178 -7.50 28.13 -0.07
N ALA A 179 -8.75 28.53 0.12
CA ALA A 179 -9.70 27.81 0.95
C ALA A 179 -10.72 27.04 0.10
N CYS A 180 -11.03 25.82 0.51
CA CYS A 180 -12.15 25.05 -0.02
C CYS A 180 -12.90 24.32 1.09
N ARG A 181 -14.15 23.92 0.83
CA ARG A 181 -14.91 23.04 1.72
C ARG A 181 -14.50 21.60 1.49
N ALA A 182 -14.40 20.82 2.59
CA ALA A 182 -14.16 19.41 2.46
C ALA A 182 -15.42 18.71 1.89
N TYR A 183 -15.21 17.87 0.86
CA TYR A 183 -16.32 17.20 0.17
C TYR A 183 -17.09 16.21 1.07
N PHE A 184 -16.46 15.70 2.10
CA PHE A 184 -17.03 14.73 3.05
C PHE A 184 -17.59 15.37 4.32
N ASN A 185 -17.27 16.66 4.60
CA ASN A 185 -17.78 17.42 5.73
C ASN A 185 -17.92 18.90 5.33
N PRO A 186 -19.14 19.40 5.09
CA PRO A 186 -19.37 20.77 4.60
C PRO A 186 -19.02 21.87 5.64
N ASP A 187 -18.89 21.51 6.92
CA ASP A 187 -18.50 22.44 7.98
C ASP A 187 -16.98 22.59 8.07
N LEU A 188 -16.22 21.61 7.56
CA LEU A 188 -14.77 21.62 7.56
C LEU A 188 -14.23 22.43 6.37
N ILE A 189 -13.42 23.43 6.67
CA ILE A 189 -12.75 24.27 5.66
C ILE A 189 -11.26 23.88 5.65
N ALA A 190 -10.75 23.58 4.47
CA ALA A 190 -9.34 23.33 4.21
C ALA A 190 -8.67 24.59 3.62
N TYR A 191 -7.56 24.99 4.19
CA TYR A 191 -6.73 26.12 3.78
C TYR A 191 -5.40 25.62 3.26
N TYR A 192 -5.22 25.59 1.96
CA TYR A 192 -3.99 25.16 1.30
C TYR A 192 -2.99 26.31 1.27
N LEU A 193 -1.87 26.14 1.96
CA LEU A 193 -0.77 27.09 1.96
C LEU A 193 0.33 26.63 0.99
N LEU A 194 0.61 27.46 0.00
CA LEU A 194 1.83 27.40 -0.79
C LEU A 194 2.71 28.59 -0.38
N ALA A 195 3.91 28.31 0.10
CA ALA A 195 4.90 29.33 0.49
C ALA A 195 6.19 29.12 -0.29
N GLU A 196 6.79 30.23 -0.75
CA GLU A 196 8.02 30.25 -1.55
C GLU A 196 8.94 31.37 -1.07
N MET A 197 10.12 30.98 -0.58
CA MET A 197 11.15 31.94 -0.14
C MET A 197 12.00 32.36 -1.33
N GLN A 198 12.01 33.65 -1.67
CA GLN A 198 12.84 34.15 -2.75
C GLN A 198 14.33 34.19 -2.34
N GLY A 199 15.19 33.66 -3.20
CA GLY A 199 16.63 33.67 -3.00
C GLY A 199 17.18 32.52 -2.15
N GLY A 200 16.32 31.56 -1.79
CA GLY A 200 16.66 30.42 -0.93
C GLY A 200 16.84 30.83 0.55
N VAL A 201 16.40 29.98 1.45
CA VAL A 201 16.71 30.14 2.89
C VAL A 201 18.00 29.43 3.13
N GLY A 202 19.11 30.17 3.29
CA GLY A 202 20.26 29.60 3.97
C GLY A 202 19.79 29.10 5.35
N TRP A 203 20.57 28.22 6.00
CA TRP A 203 20.29 27.65 7.34
C TRP A 203 20.08 28.68 8.47
N SER A 204 19.87 29.95 8.13
CA SER A 204 19.74 31.09 9.03
C SER A 204 18.32 31.43 9.45
N LEU A 205 17.30 30.90 8.80
CA LEU A 205 15.90 31.14 9.15
C LEU A 205 15.15 29.84 9.38
N PHE A 206 14.34 29.80 10.46
CA PHE A 206 13.41 28.73 10.75
C PHE A 206 11.99 29.25 10.52
N LEU A 207 11.22 28.57 9.70
CA LEU A 207 9.86 28.96 9.35
C LEU A 207 8.83 28.08 10.07
N SER A 208 7.79 28.72 10.63
CA SER A 208 6.63 28.01 11.14
C SER A 208 5.32 28.57 10.57
N ALA A 209 4.30 27.69 10.56
CA ALA A 209 2.90 28.08 10.42
C ALA A 209 2.16 27.60 11.65
N GLU A 210 1.42 28.50 12.27
CA GLU A 210 0.71 28.28 13.51
C GLU A 210 -0.77 28.64 13.32
N ALA A 211 -1.65 27.89 13.96
CA ALA A 211 -3.04 28.24 14.12
C ALA A 211 -3.24 28.91 15.48
N VAL A 212 -3.83 30.10 15.48
CA VAL A 212 -4.06 30.93 16.65
C VAL A 212 -5.54 31.13 16.89
N GLY A 213 -6.01 30.86 18.09
CA GLY A 213 -7.38 30.96 18.54
C GLY A 213 -7.83 29.75 19.37
N GLU A 214 -8.27 29.98 20.63
CA GLU A 214 -8.69 28.90 21.56
C GLU A 214 -9.94 28.15 21.06
N ASP A 215 -10.81 28.79 20.29
CA ASP A 215 -12.10 28.24 19.87
C ASP A 215 -11.96 27.24 18.70
N ALA A 216 -10.82 27.20 18.01
CA ALA A 216 -10.58 26.36 16.84
C ALA A 216 -9.72 25.14 17.17
N ALA A 217 -10.21 23.95 16.87
CA ALA A 217 -9.36 22.80 16.60
C ALA A 217 -8.86 22.88 15.17
N VAL A 218 -7.58 22.67 14.93
CA VAL A 218 -6.98 22.78 13.59
C VAL A 218 -6.06 21.59 13.34
N ASP A 219 -6.30 20.94 12.22
CA ASP A 219 -5.47 19.84 11.74
C ASP A 219 -4.56 20.31 10.61
N PHE A 220 -3.28 20.00 10.71
CA PHE A 220 -2.28 20.27 9.69
C PHE A 220 -1.95 18.98 8.95
N TYR A 221 -2.01 19.01 7.61
CA TYR A 221 -1.73 17.86 6.77
C TYR A 221 -0.71 18.21 5.70
N SER A 222 0.28 17.35 5.53
CA SER A 222 1.25 17.49 4.45
C SER A 222 1.55 16.14 3.81
N SER A 223 1.93 16.17 2.54
CA SER A 223 2.48 15.04 1.82
C SER A 223 3.85 15.37 1.20
N ALA A 224 4.09 16.64 0.93
CA ALA A 224 5.34 17.11 0.32
C ALA A 224 6.31 17.68 1.36
N THR A 225 5.78 18.33 2.39
CA THR A 225 6.56 19.02 3.42
C THR A 225 6.62 18.17 4.68
N GLN A 226 7.81 17.90 5.18
CA GLN A 226 7.98 17.27 6.47
C GLN A 226 7.91 18.33 7.59
N PHE A 227 7.10 18.05 8.61
CA PHE A 227 7.05 18.82 9.84
C PHE A 227 8.14 18.36 10.81
N TYR A 228 8.60 19.26 11.68
CA TYR A 228 9.61 18.91 12.66
C TYR A 228 9.52 19.77 13.93
N PRO A 229 9.96 19.25 15.10
CA PRO A 229 10.11 20.03 16.30
C PRO A 229 11.33 20.92 16.21
N SER A 230 11.33 22.05 16.90
CA SER A 230 12.49 22.92 17.01
C SER A 230 12.67 23.44 18.44
N GLU A 231 13.89 23.42 18.94
CA GLU A 231 14.25 24.02 20.23
C GLU A 231 14.09 25.55 20.23
N ILE A 232 14.01 26.17 19.06
CA ILE A 232 13.76 27.61 18.90
C ILE A 232 12.40 28.00 19.49
N ASN A 233 11.38 27.15 19.32
CA ASN A 233 10.07 27.31 19.95
C ASN A 233 9.51 25.95 20.35
N PRO A 234 9.84 25.45 21.55
CA PRO A 234 9.37 24.14 22.01
C PRO A 234 7.85 24.05 22.25
N SER A 235 7.11 25.15 22.18
CA SER A 235 5.66 25.15 22.28
C SER A 235 4.96 24.71 21.00
N ILE A 236 5.69 24.62 19.88
CA ILE A 236 5.21 24.08 18.61
C ILE A 236 5.53 22.60 18.57
N SER A 237 4.49 21.78 18.45
CA SER A 237 4.62 20.33 18.31
C SER A 237 5.34 19.98 17.02
N GLY A 238 6.08 18.91 16.98
CA GLY A 238 6.83 18.55 15.77
C GLY A 238 6.04 17.71 14.75
N GLY A 239 4.75 17.54 14.97
CA GLY A 239 3.92 16.63 14.18
C GLY A 239 4.19 15.14 14.44
N GLU A 240 3.42 14.29 13.82
CA GLU A 240 3.51 12.82 13.91
C GLU A 240 3.28 12.16 12.54
N PRO A 241 3.73 10.92 12.36
CA PRO A 241 3.44 10.13 11.16
C PRO A 241 1.98 9.63 11.19
N ALA A 242 1.08 10.35 10.56
CA ALA A 242 -0.31 9.95 10.38
C ALA A 242 -0.88 10.59 9.11
N TYR A 243 -2.05 10.10 8.63
CA TYR A 243 -2.75 10.63 7.45
C TYR A 243 -1.87 10.72 6.20
N SER A 244 -0.92 9.78 6.05
CA SER A 244 0.06 9.79 4.96
C SER A 244 -0.33 8.88 3.78
N VAL A 245 -1.49 8.21 3.83
CA VAL A 245 -1.98 7.40 2.71
C VAL A 245 -2.37 8.30 1.55
N GLY A 246 -1.79 8.02 0.37
CA GLY A 246 -2.03 8.81 -0.85
C GLY A 246 -3.26 8.37 -1.65
N SER A 247 -3.68 9.23 -2.57
CA SER A 247 -4.68 8.93 -3.60
C SER A 247 -3.99 8.22 -4.80
N PRO A 248 -4.58 7.20 -5.43
CA PRO A 248 -5.93 6.68 -5.23
C PRO A 248 -6.06 5.60 -4.13
N GLY A 249 -4.98 5.25 -3.40
CA GLY A 249 -5.00 4.25 -2.33
C GLY A 249 -6.01 4.58 -1.21
N CYS A 250 -6.24 5.88 -0.94
CA CYS A 250 -7.23 6.33 0.02
C CYS A 250 -8.68 6.03 -0.40
N ALA A 251 -8.99 5.89 -1.69
CA ALA A 251 -10.36 5.72 -2.19
C ALA A 251 -11.05 4.46 -1.61
N PRO A 252 -12.38 4.53 -1.32
CA PRO A 252 -13.11 3.41 -0.70
C PRO A 252 -13.18 2.17 -1.60
N SER A 253 -13.18 2.36 -2.92
CA SER A 253 -13.28 1.29 -3.91
C SER A 253 -11.92 0.67 -4.28
N VAL A 254 -10.80 1.22 -3.82
CA VAL A 254 -9.44 0.78 -4.17
C VAL A 254 -8.84 -0.02 -3.02
N ILE A 255 -8.19 -1.13 -3.33
CA ILE A 255 -7.44 -1.92 -2.34
C ILE A 255 -6.10 -1.24 -2.11
N CYS A 256 -5.91 -0.68 -0.93
CA CYS A 256 -4.72 0.03 -0.52
C CYS A 256 -3.71 -0.91 0.12
N VAL A 257 -2.47 -0.87 -0.35
CA VAL A 257 -1.42 -1.81 0.07
C VAL A 257 -0.27 -1.10 0.75
N GLY A 258 -0.03 -1.45 2.02
CA GLY A 258 1.17 -1.10 2.77
C GLY A 258 2.29 -2.14 2.58
N ALA A 259 3.44 -1.89 3.19
CA ALA A 259 4.63 -2.73 3.05
C ALA A 259 5.06 -3.38 4.37
N THR A 260 5.46 -4.65 4.32
CA THR A 260 6.21 -5.34 5.39
C THR A 260 7.69 -5.47 5.01
N ALA A 261 8.55 -5.60 6.02
CA ALA A 261 9.99 -5.74 5.88
C ALA A 261 10.46 -7.12 6.36
N TYR A 262 11.15 -7.86 5.47
CA TYR A 262 11.74 -9.18 5.77
C TYR A 262 13.25 -9.22 5.64
N ARG A 263 13.81 -8.29 4.89
CA ARG A 263 15.24 -8.21 4.62
C ARG A 263 15.73 -6.80 4.86
N ASP A 264 16.77 -6.66 5.59
CA ASP A 264 17.50 -5.42 5.84
C ASP A 264 18.72 -5.26 4.94
N HIS A 265 19.15 -6.33 4.26
CA HIS A 265 20.31 -6.30 3.37
C HIS A 265 20.17 -7.21 2.15
N ILE A 266 20.95 -6.90 1.13
CA ILE A 266 21.19 -7.71 -0.05
C ILE A 266 22.70 -7.75 -0.33
N VAL A 267 23.14 -8.74 -1.11
CA VAL A 267 24.46 -8.72 -1.74
C VAL A 267 24.24 -8.50 -3.23
N ASN A 268 24.84 -7.44 -3.77
CA ASN A 268 24.68 -7.11 -5.19
C ASN A 268 25.57 -8.00 -6.08
N ALA A 269 25.45 -7.85 -7.40
CA ALA A 269 26.17 -8.66 -8.37
C ALA A 269 27.71 -8.50 -8.30
N ASP A 270 28.19 -7.39 -7.74
CA ASP A 270 29.61 -7.12 -7.53
C ASP A 270 30.11 -7.68 -6.18
N GLY A 271 29.28 -8.37 -5.41
CA GLY A 271 29.59 -8.94 -4.11
C GLY A 271 29.58 -7.91 -2.95
N VAL A 272 29.05 -6.72 -3.18
CA VAL A 272 28.96 -5.66 -2.15
C VAL A 272 27.64 -5.80 -1.40
N ALA A 273 27.72 -5.80 -0.06
CA ALA A 273 26.54 -5.76 0.79
C ALA A 273 25.93 -4.36 0.79
N GLN A 274 24.64 -4.28 0.51
CA GLN A 274 23.82 -3.07 0.62
C GLN A 274 22.84 -3.27 1.76
N THR A 275 22.88 -2.39 2.75
CA THR A 275 21.99 -2.44 3.92
C THR A 275 21.02 -1.29 3.88
N TYR A 276 19.76 -1.58 4.13
CA TYR A 276 18.70 -0.59 4.25
C TYR A 276 17.75 -1.03 5.37
N ASP A 277 17.94 -0.43 6.53
CA ASP A 277 17.13 -0.74 7.71
C ASP A 277 15.81 0.04 7.64
N CYS A 278 14.75 -0.68 7.35
CA CYS A 278 13.37 -0.18 7.33
C CYS A 278 12.40 -1.11 8.08
N GLY A 279 12.94 -1.93 8.98
CA GLY A 279 12.25 -2.99 9.70
C GLY A 279 12.70 -4.38 9.28
N HIS A 280 12.31 -5.38 10.04
CA HIS A 280 12.74 -6.78 9.89
C HIS A 280 11.63 -7.75 10.31
N ASP A 281 11.86 -9.05 10.08
CA ASP A 281 11.03 -10.15 10.59
C ASP A 281 9.52 -10.04 10.28
N GLY A 282 9.15 -9.34 9.20
CA GLY A 282 7.76 -9.15 8.79
C GLY A 282 7.04 -8.03 9.54
N GLU A 283 7.75 -7.12 10.18
CA GLU A 283 7.19 -5.87 10.67
C GLU A 283 6.70 -4.99 9.52
N VAL A 284 5.79 -4.06 9.81
CA VAL A 284 5.44 -3.04 8.82
C VAL A 284 6.64 -2.14 8.62
N ALA A 285 7.07 -1.99 7.37
CA ALA A 285 8.21 -1.15 7.02
C ALA A 285 7.99 0.29 7.48
N ASP A 286 9.03 0.92 8.02
CA ASP A 286 8.95 2.26 8.61
C ASP A 286 8.45 3.31 7.62
N TYR A 287 8.81 3.19 6.35
CA TYR A 287 8.36 4.09 5.30
C TYR A 287 6.90 3.87 4.88
N SER A 288 6.29 2.70 5.19
CA SER A 288 4.92 2.40 4.73
C SER A 288 3.93 3.43 5.27
N SER A 289 3.27 4.17 4.36
CA SER A 289 2.29 5.19 4.73
C SER A 289 1.19 4.63 5.62
N VAL A 290 0.74 5.45 6.57
CA VAL A 290 -0.22 5.09 7.62
C VAL A 290 -1.47 5.95 7.51
N GLY A 291 -2.60 5.34 7.83
CA GLY A 291 -3.88 6.03 7.92
C GLY A 291 -4.04 6.87 9.20
N PRO A 292 -5.27 7.30 9.47
CA PRO A 292 -6.45 7.13 8.63
C PRO A 292 -6.42 8.02 7.37
N THR A 293 -7.41 7.88 6.50
CA THR A 293 -7.68 8.86 5.44
C THR A 293 -8.25 10.15 6.05
N ARG A 294 -8.28 11.25 5.29
CA ARG A 294 -8.75 12.56 5.78
C ARG A 294 -10.23 12.57 6.22
N ASP A 295 -11.04 11.66 5.68
CA ASP A 295 -12.42 11.40 6.10
C ASP A 295 -12.55 10.32 7.19
N GLY A 296 -11.44 9.89 7.80
CA GLY A 296 -11.41 9.00 8.96
C GLY A 296 -11.48 7.49 8.66
N ARG A 297 -11.45 7.06 7.39
CA ARG A 297 -11.43 5.63 7.04
C ARG A 297 -10.08 5.01 7.40
N ILE A 298 -10.12 3.75 7.89
CA ILE A 298 -8.91 2.98 8.19
C ILE A 298 -8.27 2.50 6.88
N LYS A 299 -7.02 2.90 6.63
CA LYS A 299 -6.16 2.45 5.55
C LYS A 299 -4.72 2.26 6.09
N PRO A 300 -3.87 1.41 5.48
CA PRO A 300 -4.11 0.59 4.29
C PRO A 300 -5.14 -0.52 4.53
N ASP A 301 -5.51 -1.28 3.49
CA ASP A 301 -6.41 -2.43 3.62
C ASP A 301 -5.65 -3.69 4.01
N VAL A 302 -4.44 -3.85 3.47
CA VAL A 302 -3.61 -5.04 3.62
C VAL A 302 -2.14 -4.64 3.48
N VAL A 303 -1.22 -5.45 3.98
CA VAL A 303 0.22 -5.30 3.75
C VAL A 303 0.79 -6.54 3.06
N ALA A 304 1.91 -6.36 2.37
CA ALA A 304 2.71 -7.44 1.80
C ALA A 304 4.19 -7.06 1.79
N ASN A 305 5.09 -8.02 1.54
CA ASN A 305 6.51 -7.71 1.47
C ASN A 305 6.81 -6.61 0.44
N GLY A 306 7.39 -5.52 0.91
CA GLY A 306 7.80 -4.37 0.11
C GLY A 306 9.30 -4.05 0.19
N THR A 307 10.10 -4.89 0.89
CA THR A 307 11.53 -4.64 1.07
C THR A 307 12.38 -5.63 0.31
N HIS A 308 13.37 -5.10 -0.41
CA HIS A 308 14.31 -5.87 -1.22
C HIS A 308 13.63 -6.93 -2.11
N VAL A 309 12.54 -6.51 -2.75
CA VAL A 309 11.82 -7.34 -3.73
C VAL A 309 12.62 -7.36 -5.02
N VAL A 310 13.10 -8.53 -5.41
CA VAL A 310 13.89 -8.68 -6.64
C VAL A 310 12.97 -8.73 -7.85
N SER A 311 13.17 -7.80 -8.78
CA SER A 311 12.42 -7.71 -10.03
C SER A 311 13.34 -7.33 -11.19
N SER A 312 12.81 -7.48 -12.42
CA SER A 312 13.51 -7.00 -13.62
C SER A 312 13.58 -5.47 -13.62
N ALA A 313 14.73 -4.92 -13.97
CA ALA A 313 14.92 -3.51 -14.17
C ALA A 313 15.18 -3.19 -15.64
N SER A 314 14.87 -1.95 -16.07
CA SER A 314 15.09 -1.51 -17.43
C SER A 314 16.58 -1.39 -17.74
N SER A 315 17.06 -2.17 -18.70
CA SER A 315 18.44 -2.04 -19.18
C SER A 315 18.72 -0.66 -19.80
N TYR A 316 17.73 -0.06 -20.45
CA TYR A 316 17.85 1.29 -21.01
C TYR A 316 18.02 2.36 -19.93
N PHE A 317 17.26 2.22 -18.82
CA PHE A 317 17.38 3.15 -17.70
C PHE A 317 18.77 3.08 -17.05
N ILE A 318 19.30 1.87 -16.84
CA ILE A 318 20.64 1.69 -16.26
C ILE A 318 21.74 2.19 -17.19
N GLU A 319 21.62 1.95 -18.49
CA GLU A 319 22.56 2.47 -19.50
C GLU A 319 22.57 4.00 -19.54
N ALA A 320 21.40 4.64 -19.39
CA ALA A 320 21.27 6.09 -19.34
C ALA A 320 21.74 6.69 -18.00
N ASN A 321 21.73 5.89 -16.91
CA ASN A 321 22.09 6.29 -15.56
C ASN A 321 23.16 5.35 -14.98
N PRO A 322 24.37 5.29 -15.54
CA PRO A 322 25.38 4.28 -15.17
C PRO A 322 25.90 4.44 -13.73
N GLU A 323 25.78 5.63 -13.15
CA GLU A 323 26.13 5.94 -11.76
C GLU A 323 24.90 6.00 -10.85
N GLY A 324 23.73 5.58 -11.35
CA GLY A 324 22.49 5.57 -10.59
C GLY A 324 22.42 4.42 -9.56
N SER A 325 21.69 4.62 -8.49
CA SER A 325 21.55 3.67 -7.37
C SER A 325 21.03 2.28 -7.79
N VAL A 326 20.29 2.16 -8.89
CA VAL A 326 19.77 0.86 -9.38
C VAL A 326 20.90 -0.12 -9.70
N LYS A 327 22.08 0.37 -10.13
CA LYS A 327 23.28 -0.45 -10.33
C LYS A 327 23.71 -1.10 -9.00
N ASP A 328 23.73 -0.33 -7.92
CA ASP A 328 24.15 -0.81 -6.60
C ASP A 328 23.21 -1.89 -6.03
N TYR A 329 21.94 -1.86 -6.42
CA TYR A 329 20.93 -2.84 -6.02
C TYR A 329 20.73 -3.98 -7.03
N THR A 330 21.50 -4.03 -8.11
CA THR A 330 21.47 -5.13 -9.09
C THR A 330 22.06 -6.39 -8.47
N VAL A 331 21.25 -7.44 -8.28
CA VAL A 331 21.64 -8.70 -7.64
C VAL A 331 22.03 -9.77 -8.65
N ALA A 332 21.56 -9.67 -9.89
CA ALA A 332 21.90 -10.58 -10.97
C ALA A 332 21.67 -9.93 -12.34
N THR A 333 22.22 -10.50 -13.38
CA THR A 333 21.98 -10.11 -14.74
C THR A 333 21.62 -11.32 -15.62
N SER A 334 20.84 -11.09 -16.65
CA SER A 334 20.56 -12.06 -17.69
C SER A 334 20.84 -11.45 -19.07
N ARG A 335 21.36 -12.27 -20.01
CA ARG A 335 21.61 -11.82 -21.36
C ARG A 335 20.56 -12.39 -22.31
N PHE A 336 19.97 -11.51 -23.12
CA PHE A 336 19.02 -11.88 -24.16
C PHE A 336 19.34 -11.08 -25.43
N HIS A 337 19.55 -11.79 -26.54
CA HIS A 337 20.19 -11.23 -27.76
C HIS A 337 21.51 -10.53 -27.40
N ASP A 338 21.70 -9.30 -27.82
CA ASP A 338 22.94 -8.55 -27.58
C ASP A 338 22.85 -7.60 -26.36
N ARG A 339 21.79 -7.72 -25.55
CA ARG A 339 21.53 -6.84 -24.39
C ARG A 339 21.58 -7.58 -23.07
N THR A 340 22.12 -6.92 -22.06
CA THR A 340 22.12 -7.41 -20.67
C THR A 340 20.96 -6.77 -19.91
N TYR A 341 20.15 -7.60 -19.26
CA TYR A 341 18.99 -7.20 -18.47
C TYR A 341 19.28 -7.45 -17.00
N PRO A 342 19.18 -6.43 -16.15
CA PRO A 342 19.44 -6.56 -14.71
C PRO A 342 18.21 -7.04 -13.95
N TRP A 343 18.49 -7.71 -12.85
CA TRP A 343 17.55 -8.01 -11.77
C TRP A 343 18.00 -7.21 -10.57
N ALA A 344 17.18 -6.27 -10.12
CA ALA A 344 17.50 -5.40 -9.01
C ALA A 344 16.53 -5.60 -7.84
N ALA A 345 17.01 -5.36 -6.63
CA ALA A 345 16.21 -5.38 -5.43
C ALA A 345 15.66 -3.97 -5.17
N PHE A 346 14.34 -3.86 -5.13
CA PHE A 346 13.64 -2.60 -4.88
C PHE A 346 12.93 -2.63 -3.54
N LEU A 347 12.62 -1.45 -3.01
CA LEU A 347 11.85 -1.28 -1.79
C LEU A 347 10.80 -0.17 -1.98
N GLY A 348 9.71 -0.28 -1.23
CA GLY A 348 8.57 0.63 -1.30
C GLY A 348 7.23 -0.12 -1.29
N THR A 349 6.16 0.58 -0.96
CA THR A 349 4.79 0.07 -1.15
C THR A 349 4.49 -0.20 -2.62
N SER A 350 5.24 0.41 -3.52
CA SER A 350 5.25 0.10 -4.95
C SER A 350 5.62 -1.35 -5.26
N MET A 351 6.37 -2.03 -4.37
CA MET A 351 6.79 -3.43 -4.50
C MET A 351 5.81 -4.40 -3.83
N SER A 352 5.15 -3.99 -2.76
CA SER A 352 4.10 -4.78 -2.11
C SER A 352 2.80 -4.82 -2.92
N THR A 353 2.46 -3.73 -3.60
CA THR A 353 1.24 -3.61 -4.43
C THR A 353 1.13 -4.72 -5.49
N PRO A 354 2.14 -4.99 -6.33
CA PRO A 354 2.07 -6.07 -7.32
C PRO A 354 2.06 -7.48 -6.69
N VAL A 355 2.55 -7.67 -5.46
CA VAL A 355 2.40 -8.94 -4.74
C VAL A 355 0.93 -9.18 -4.42
N VAL A 356 0.22 -8.17 -3.92
CA VAL A 356 -1.21 -8.24 -3.65
C VAL A 356 -2.01 -8.38 -4.94
N ALA A 357 -1.73 -7.57 -5.96
CA ALA A 357 -2.40 -7.64 -7.25
C ALA A 357 -2.25 -9.03 -7.91
N GLY A 358 -1.03 -9.58 -7.90
CA GLY A 358 -0.79 -10.93 -8.43
C GLY A 358 -1.48 -12.03 -7.63
N THR A 359 -1.60 -11.88 -6.31
CA THR A 359 -2.39 -12.77 -5.45
C THR A 359 -3.88 -12.72 -5.82
N ILE A 360 -4.43 -11.51 -6.00
CA ILE A 360 -5.83 -11.32 -6.42
C ILE A 360 -6.06 -11.88 -7.82
N ALA A 361 -5.09 -11.79 -8.73
CA ALA A 361 -5.18 -12.42 -10.05
C ALA A 361 -5.36 -13.95 -9.95
N LEU A 362 -4.67 -14.61 -9.00
CA LEU A 362 -4.88 -16.04 -8.74
C LEU A 362 -6.28 -16.32 -8.16
N TRP A 363 -6.79 -15.44 -7.31
CA TRP A 363 -8.15 -15.56 -6.78
C TRP A 363 -9.21 -15.34 -7.86
N LEU A 364 -8.98 -14.37 -8.78
CA LEU A 364 -9.83 -14.15 -9.95
C LEU A 364 -9.79 -15.33 -10.94
N GLN A 365 -8.68 -16.05 -11.05
CA GLN A 365 -8.64 -17.29 -11.81
C GLN A 365 -9.56 -18.37 -11.22
N ALA A 366 -9.66 -18.41 -9.89
CA ALA A 366 -10.56 -19.35 -9.18
C ALA A 366 -12.03 -18.90 -9.21
N ASN A 367 -12.28 -17.60 -9.13
CA ASN A 367 -13.61 -17.00 -9.24
C ASN A 367 -13.52 -15.68 -10.04
N PRO A 368 -13.84 -15.71 -11.35
CA PRO A 368 -13.71 -14.55 -12.24
C PRO A 368 -14.62 -13.36 -11.91
N ASP A 369 -15.66 -13.57 -11.11
CA ASP A 369 -16.68 -12.57 -10.80
C ASP A 369 -16.47 -11.90 -9.42
N LEU A 370 -15.32 -12.11 -8.77
CA LEU A 370 -15.02 -11.45 -7.51
C LEU A 370 -15.11 -9.92 -7.66
N THR A 371 -15.80 -9.30 -6.72
CA THR A 371 -15.84 -7.85 -6.56
C THR A 371 -14.78 -7.38 -5.56
N THR A 372 -14.43 -6.09 -5.57
CA THR A 372 -13.53 -5.49 -4.58
C THR A 372 -13.99 -5.78 -3.15
N ARG A 373 -15.31 -5.70 -2.88
CA ARG A 373 -15.87 -6.01 -1.57
C ARG A 373 -15.60 -7.47 -1.16
N GLN A 374 -15.84 -8.42 -2.05
CA GLN A 374 -15.58 -9.84 -1.77
C GLN A 374 -14.08 -10.10 -1.54
N VAL A 375 -13.20 -9.43 -2.30
CA VAL A 375 -11.76 -9.50 -2.05
C VAL A 375 -11.44 -8.95 -0.66
N MET A 376 -12.04 -7.83 -0.25
CA MET A 376 -11.86 -7.29 1.11
C MET A 376 -12.35 -8.25 2.20
N ASP A 377 -13.46 -8.96 1.97
CA ASP A 377 -13.98 -9.99 2.88
C ASP A 377 -13.00 -11.19 2.98
N VAL A 378 -12.35 -11.56 1.88
CA VAL A 378 -11.28 -12.59 1.89
C VAL A 378 -10.07 -12.10 2.67
N LEU A 379 -9.60 -10.85 2.43
CA LEU A 379 -8.49 -10.26 3.17
C LEU A 379 -8.77 -10.21 4.67
N ALA A 380 -9.95 -9.76 5.07
CA ALA A 380 -10.35 -9.70 6.48
C ALA A 380 -10.34 -11.08 7.15
N ALA A 381 -10.72 -12.12 6.42
CA ALA A 381 -10.81 -13.47 6.94
C ALA A 381 -9.48 -14.24 6.96
N THR A 382 -8.49 -13.86 6.14
CA THR A 382 -7.30 -14.70 5.90
C THR A 382 -5.97 -14.00 6.11
N SER A 383 -5.92 -12.65 6.17
CA SER A 383 -4.68 -11.93 6.43
C SER A 383 -4.19 -12.13 7.85
N HIS A 384 -2.89 -12.12 8.05
CA HIS A 384 -2.25 -12.41 9.34
C HIS A 384 -1.63 -11.17 9.95
N ARG A 385 -1.86 -10.95 11.25
CA ARG A 385 -1.23 -9.90 12.04
C ARG A 385 -0.32 -10.49 13.11
N ARG A 386 0.85 -9.88 13.29
CA ARG A 386 1.84 -10.33 14.28
C ARG A 386 1.71 -9.61 15.63
N ASP A 387 0.91 -8.57 15.72
CA ASP A 387 0.68 -7.78 16.93
C ASP A 387 -0.36 -8.37 17.88
N GLY A 388 -0.81 -9.60 17.64
CA GLY A 388 -1.77 -10.31 18.47
C GLY A 388 -3.23 -9.85 18.32
N ALA A 389 -3.54 -9.02 17.33
CA ALA A 389 -4.91 -8.60 17.06
C ALA A 389 -5.80 -9.78 16.62
N ARG A 390 -7.10 -9.60 16.78
CA ARG A 390 -8.08 -10.60 16.35
C ARG A 390 -8.20 -10.63 14.85
N GLN A 391 -8.51 -11.82 14.31
CA GLN A 391 -8.82 -11.98 12.88
C GLN A 391 -9.94 -11.03 12.45
N GLY A 392 -9.75 -10.35 11.32
CA GLY A 392 -10.71 -9.38 10.79
C GLY A 392 -10.65 -7.99 11.41
N GLU A 393 -9.84 -7.78 12.44
CA GLU A 393 -9.61 -6.47 13.03
C GLU A 393 -8.62 -5.66 12.17
N LYS A 394 -9.00 -4.42 11.83
CA LYS A 394 -8.23 -3.54 10.94
C LYS A 394 -7.67 -2.35 11.70
N ASN A 395 -6.43 -1.93 11.38
CA ASN A 395 -5.85 -0.69 11.90
C ASN A 395 -5.12 0.12 10.82
N ASN A 396 -4.73 1.35 11.17
CA ASN A 396 -4.14 2.31 10.24
C ASN A 396 -2.69 1.98 9.80
N ARG A 397 -2.07 0.93 10.31
CA ARG A 397 -0.69 0.54 9.97
C ARG A 397 -0.65 -0.80 9.23
N TRP A 398 -1.43 -1.78 9.67
CA TRP A 398 -1.46 -3.14 9.13
C TRP A 398 -2.61 -3.40 8.15
N GLY A 399 -3.63 -2.54 8.14
CA GLY A 399 -4.89 -2.95 7.55
C GLY A 399 -5.42 -4.21 8.27
N TYR A 400 -5.89 -5.18 7.50
CA TYR A 400 -6.27 -6.50 8.02
C TYR A 400 -5.06 -7.38 8.38
N GLY A 401 -3.86 -7.02 7.97
CA GLY A 401 -2.64 -7.79 8.18
C GLY A 401 -1.90 -8.10 6.89
N GLU A 402 -0.91 -8.99 6.96
CA GLU A 402 -0.18 -9.47 5.80
C GLU A 402 -1.02 -10.47 5.00
N ILE A 403 -1.02 -10.29 3.67
CA ILE A 403 -1.83 -11.13 2.77
C ILE A 403 -1.38 -12.60 2.82
N ASP A 404 -2.34 -13.52 2.97
CA ASP A 404 -2.12 -14.96 2.77
C ASP A 404 -2.74 -15.42 1.45
N ALA A 405 -1.89 -15.57 0.45
CA ALA A 405 -2.32 -15.96 -0.89
C ALA A 405 -3.01 -17.34 -0.91
N TYR A 406 -2.52 -18.27 -0.11
CA TYR A 406 -3.01 -19.63 -0.08
C TYR A 406 -4.33 -19.75 0.72
N ALA A 407 -4.38 -19.20 1.91
CA ALA A 407 -5.61 -19.20 2.71
C ALA A 407 -6.74 -18.45 1.99
N GLY A 408 -6.42 -17.31 1.34
CA GLY A 408 -7.38 -16.58 0.51
C GLY A 408 -7.87 -17.40 -0.68
N LEU A 409 -7.00 -18.14 -1.37
CA LEU A 409 -7.41 -19.03 -2.46
C LEU A 409 -8.35 -20.15 -1.98
N LEU A 410 -8.03 -20.76 -0.84
CA LEU A 410 -8.91 -21.79 -0.25
C LEU A 410 -10.30 -21.23 0.07
N ARG A 411 -10.35 -20.02 0.61
CA ARG A 411 -11.61 -19.34 0.91
C ARG A 411 -12.42 -19.04 -0.35
N VAL A 412 -11.78 -18.52 -1.38
CA VAL A 412 -12.45 -18.25 -2.69
C VAL A 412 -13.01 -19.53 -3.31
N LEU A 413 -12.33 -20.66 -3.12
CA LEU A 413 -12.77 -21.98 -3.58
C LEU A 413 -13.80 -22.62 -2.66
N GLY A 414 -14.14 -22.01 -1.50
CA GLY A 414 -15.02 -22.61 -0.50
C GLY A 414 -14.43 -23.82 0.22
N LEU A 415 -13.09 -23.88 0.29
CA LEU A 415 -12.33 -24.97 0.91
C LEU A 415 -11.77 -24.60 2.30
N ASP A 416 -12.03 -23.38 2.79
CA ASP A 416 -11.56 -22.84 4.07
C ASP A 416 -12.25 -23.48 5.28
N GLY A 417 -13.47 -23.99 5.14
CA GLY A 417 -14.18 -24.72 6.21
C GLY A 417 -13.58 -26.08 6.58
N ILE A 418 -12.54 -26.52 5.86
CA ILE A 418 -11.87 -27.81 6.16
C ILE A 418 -10.89 -27.67 7.34
N SER A 419 -10.42 -26.44 7.66
CA SER A 419 -9.52 -26.18 8.79
C SER A 419 -10.22 -26.10 10.15
N GLU A 420 -11.53 -25.83 10.20
CA GLU A 420 -12.29 -25.75 11.48
C GLU A 420 -12.71 -27.11 12.04
N ILE A 421 -12.66 -28.17 11.23
CA ILE A 421 -12.96 -29.54 11.71
C ILE A 421 -11.83 -30.10 12.58
N SER A 422 -10.64 -29.47 12.57
CA SER A 422 -9.46 -30.02 13.30
C SER A 422 -9.39 -29.68 14.77
N ASN A 423 -10.26 -28.79 15.33
CA ASN A 423 -10.06 -28.31 16.71
C ASN A 423 -10.92 -29.00 17.78
N HIS A 424 -11.72 -30.04 17.46
CA HIS A 424 -12.52 -30.72 18.48
C HIS A 424 -12.48 -32.25 18.52
N HIS A 425 -11.79 -32.91 17.54
CA HIS A 425 -11.44 -34.32 17.69
C HIS A 425 -10.02 -34.52 17.18
N PRO A 426 -9.11 -35.13 17.97
CA PRO A 426 -7.81 -35.49 17.47
C PRO A 426 -7.98 -36.35 16.23
N SER A 427 -7.36 -35.94 15.13
CA SER A 427 -7.38 -36.71 13.88
C SER A 427 -6.81 -38.09 14.20
N ARG A 428 -7.58 -39.13 13.95
CA ARG A 428 -7.11 -40.52 14.03
C ARG A 428 -6.31 -40.95 12.80
N LEU A 429 -6.18 -40.03 11.83
CA LEU A 429 -5.45 -40.31 10.59
C LEU A 429 -4.18 -39.43 10.56
N ASP A 430 -3.05 -40.08 10.54
CA ASP A 430 -1.74 -39.48 10.30
C ASP A 430 -1.36 -39.64 8.83
N ILE A 431 -0.93 -38.52 8.20
CA ILE A 431 -0.57 -38.47 6.79
C ILE A 431 0.88 -38.02 6.69
N LYS A 432 1.75 -38.89 6.16
CA LYS A 432 3.19 -38.65 5.98
C LYS A 432 3.58 -38.83 4.53
N TYR A 433 4.55 -38.04 4.06
CA TYR A 433 5.18 -38.21 2.77
C TYR A 433 6.64 -38.67 2.98
N ALA A 434 7.00 -39.79 2.39
CA ALA A 434 8.36 -40.29 2.33
C ALA A 434 8.52 -41.19 1.10
N ASP A 435 9.70 -41.18 0.48
CA ASP A 435 10.10 -42.07 -0.62
C ASP A 435 9.08 -42.13 -1.76
N ASP A 436 8.71 -40.96 -2.28
CA ASP A 436 7.70 -40.80 -3.33
C ASP A 436 6.34 -41.46 -3.03
N THR A 437 5.99 -41.60 -1.75
CA THR A 437 4.79 -42.27 -1.29
C THR A 437 4.13 -41.44 -0.20
N VAL A 438 2.82 -41.24 -0.32
CA VAL A 438 1.98 -40.73 0.77
C VAL A 438 1.52 -41.92 1.60
N TRP A 439 1.90 -41.93 2.86
CA TRP A 439 1.57 -42.93 3.85
C TRP A 439 0.42 -42.44 4.72
N LEU A 440 -0.58 -43.30 4.90
CA LEU A 440 -1.74 -43.07 5.72
C LEU A 440 -1.73 -44.11 6.85
N SER A 441 -1.65 -43.67 8.09
CA SER A 441 -1.77 -44.52 9.27
C SER A 441 -2.94 -44.09 10.14
N ALA A 442 -3.65 -45.00 10.72
CA ALA A 442 -4.82 -44.73 11.53
C ALA A 442 -4.61 -45.20 12.99
N GLU A 443 -5.03 -44.34 13.94
CA GLU A 443 -5.04 -44.65 15.36
C GLU A 443 -6.42 -45.10 15.82
N GLY A 444 -6.52 -46.19 16.58
CA GLY A 444 -7.74 -46.74 17.16
C GLY A 444 -8.52 -47.66 16.21
N GLU A 445 -9.87 -47.68 16.37
CA GLU A 445 -10.70 -48.52 15.49
C GLU A 445 -10.73 -47.93 14.08
N VAL A 446 -10.30 -48.74 13.11
CA VAL A 446 -10.20 -48.37 11.71
C VAL A 446 -11.56 -48.52 11.01
N PRO A 447 -12.02 -47.54 10.22
CA PRO A 447 -13.31 -47.65 9.53
C PRO A 447 -13.33 -48.83 8.54
N ALA A 448 -14.41 -49.57 8.51
CA ALA A 448 -14.59 -50.67 7.57
C ALA A 448 -14.69 -50.18 6.11
N GLU A 449 -14.98 -48.95 5.90
CA GLU A 449 -15.11 -48.29 4.59
C GLU A 449 -13.80 -47.77 4.04
N ARG A 450 -13.80 -47.36 2.78
CA ARG A 450 -12.64 -46.75 2.13
C ARG A 450 -12.63 -45.24 2.34
N VAL A 451 -11.47 -44.72 2.67
CA VAL A 451 -11.22 -43.28 2.69
C VAL A 451 -10.85 -42.83 1.29
N SER A 452 -11.49 -41.77 0.80
CA SER A 452 -11.13 -41.14 -0.47
C SER A 452 -9.93 -40.23 -0.26
N VAL A 453 -8.90 -40.43 -1.06
CA VAL A 453 -7.67 -39.64 -1.04
C VAL A 453 -7.54 -38.93 -2.38
N ALA A 454 -7.49 -37.60 -2.35
CA ALA A 454 -7.24 -36.77 -3.52
C ALA A 454 -5.93 -36.01 -3.35
N ILE A 455 -5.18 -35.88 -4.43
CA ILE A 455 -3.91 -35.13 -4.47
C ILE A 455 -4.06 -34.01 -5.49
N TYR A 456 -3.78 -32.79 -5.06
CA TYR A 456 -3.88 -31.60 -5.86
C TYR A 456 -2.52 -30.94 -6.02
N SER A 457 -2.24 -30.35 -7.18
CA SER A 457 -1.15 -29.39 -7.32
C SER A 457 -1.48 -28.08 -6.57
N VAL A 458 -0.48 -27.26 -6.30
CA VAL A 458 -0.68 -25.92 -5.72
C VAL A 458 -1.58 -24.99 -6.56
N ALA A 459 -1.79 -25.30 -7.83
CA ALA A 459 -2.73 -24.62 -8.71
C ALA A 459 -4.18 -25.16 -8.60
N GLY A 460 -4.48 -25.99 -7.58
CA GLY A 460 -5.82 -26.57 -7.37
C GLY A 460 -6.20 -27.69 -8.33
N LYS A 461 -5.33 -28.06 -9.29
CA LYS A 461 -5.61 -29.13 -10.23
C LYS A 461 -5.51 -30.48 -9.53
N ARG A 462 -6.59 -31.29 -9.59
CA ARG A 462 -6.55 -32.66 -9.06
C ARG A 462 -5.67 -33.54 -9.93
N MET A 463 -4.59 -34.04 -9.35
CA MET A 463 -3.56 -34.85 -10.01
C MET A 463 -3.82 -36.34 -9.86
N LEU A 464 -4.39 -36.77 -8.71
CA LEU A 464 -4.70 -38.15 -8.42
C LEU A 464 -5.90 -38.23 -7.48
N GLN A 465 -6.75 -39.25 -7.66
CA GLN A 465 -7.79 -39.61 -6.71
C GLN A 465 -7.84 -41.13 -6.56
N LYS A 466 -7.85 -41.62 -5.30
CA LYS A 466 -7.87 -43.04 -5.01
C LYS A 466 -8.66 -43.32 -3.73
N ALA A 467 -9.47 -44.37 -3.73
CA ALA A 467 -10.09 -44.87 -2.51
C ALA A 467 -9.18 -45.91 -1.86
N VAL A 468 -8.78 -45.64 -0.62
CA VAL A 468 -7.83 -46.47 0.16
C VAL A 468 -8.58 -47.11 1.33
N ARG A 469 -8.40 -48.38 1.56
CA ARG A 469 -8.85 -49.03 2.79
C ARG A 469 -7.77 -48.84 3.83
N LEU A 470 -8.11 -48.19 4.92
CA LEU A 470 -7.19 -48.08 6.04
C LEU A 470 -7.05 -49.40 6.76
N SER A 471 -5.90 -49.65 7.30
CA SER A 471 -5.59 -50.78 8.18
C SER A 471 -4.78 -50.31 9.38
N SER A 472 -4.60 -51.13 10.39
CA SER A 472 -3.69 -50.84 11.52
C SER A 472 -2.25 -50.62 11.07
N ASP A 473 -1.89 -51.17 9.90
CA ASP A 473 -0.61 -50.90 9.25
C ASP A 473 -0.79 -49.75 8.26
N SER A 474 0.30 -48.99 8.03
CA SER A 474 0.24 -47.81 7.12
C SER A 474 -0.08 -48.24 5.68
N SER A 475 -0.97 -47.48 5.03
CA SER A 475 -1.35 -47.67 3.64
C SER A 475 -0.65 -46.66 2.76
N GLY A 476 0.10 -47.10 1.74
CA GLY A 476 0.88 -46.23 0.87
C GLY A 476 0.18 -45.93 -0.48
N ILE A 477 0.31 -44.68 -0.92
CA ILE A 477 -0.07 -44.23 -2.26
C ILE A 477 1.19 -43.77 -2.98
N SER A 478 1.66 -44.52 -3.96
CA SER A 478 2.81 -44.11 -4.76
C SER A 478 2.49 -42.90 -5.63
N LEU A 479 3.38 -41.92 -5.64
CA LEU A 479 3.34 -40.70 -6.43
C LEU A 479 4.42 -40.67 -7.51
N SER A 480 5.07 -41.80 -7.81
CA SER A 480 6.15 -41.90 -8.79
C SER A 480 5.81 -41.32 -10.17
N SER A 481 4.52 -41.31 -10.54
CA SER A 481 4.03 -40.77 -11.81
C SER A 481 3.84 -39.25 -11.80
N LEU A 482 3.89 -38.58 -10.63
CA LEU A 482 3.75 -37.14 -10.55
C LEU A 482 5.09 -36.44 -10.77
N PRO A 483 5.12 -35.29 -11.47
CA PRO A 483 6.34 -34.47 -11.60
C PRO A 483 6.79 -33.93 -10.24
N SER A 484 8.05 -33.48 -10.15
CA SER A 484 8.54 -32.77 -8.96
C SER A 484 7.74 -31.47 -8.76
N GLY A 485 7.30 -31.22 -7.52
CA GLY A 485 6.44 -30.07 -7.22
C GLY A 485 5.92 -30.09 -5.78
N VAL A 486 5.11 -29.09 -5.44
CA VAL A 486 4.39 -29.03 -4.17
C VAL A 486 2.96 -29.50 -4.39
N TYR A 487 2.50 -30.36 -3.49
CA TYR A 487 1.19 -30.99 -3.59
C TYR A 487 0.44 -30.94 -2.26
N VAL A 488 -0.88 -30.95 -2.34
CA VAL A 488 -1.80 -31.06 -1.21
C VAL A 488 -2.49 -32.43 -1.28
N VAL A 489 -2.35 -33.22 -0.24
CA VAL A 489 -3.16 -34.43 -0.04
C VAL A 489 -4.39 -34.03 0.75
N GLN A 490 -5.54 -34.50 0.32
CA GLN A 490 -6.81 -34.37 1.03
C GLN A 490 -7.44 -35.74 1.18
N THR A 491 -7.87 -36.06 2.39
CA THR A 491 -8.62 -37.31 2.68
C THR A 491 -10.04 -36.95 3.09
N THR A 492 -11.01 -37.72 2.60
CA THR A 492 -12.42 -37.59 2.99
C THR A 492 -12.99 -38.95 3.37
N SER A 493 -13.71 -38.99 4.50
CA SER A 493 -14.40 -40.16 5.02
C SER A 493 -15.74 -39.73 5.62
N VAL A 494 -16.72 -40.58 5.57
CA VAL A 494 -18.00 -40.38 6.28
C VAL A 494 -17.86 -40.65 7.78
N THR A 495 -16.80 -41.38 8.18
CA THR A 495 -16.49 -41.63 9.59
C THR A 495 -15.69 -40.45 10.18
N PRO A 496 -16.21 -39.79 11.25
CA PRO A 496 -15.51 -38.68 11.92
C PRO A 496 -14.08 -39.06 12.38
N GLY A 497 -13.14 -38.10 12.26
CA GLY A 497 -11.73 -38.26 12.67
C GLY A 497 -10.81 -38.88 11.61
N PHE A 498 -11.32 -39.29 10.43
CA PHE A 498 -10.52 -39.82 9.32
C PHE A 498 -10.48 -38.89 8.08
N THR A 499 -10.79 -37.64 8.30
CA THR A 499 -10.60 -36.58 7.31
C THR A 499 -9.35 -35.76 7.71
N GLY A 500 -8.48 -35.48 6.77
CA GLY A 500 -7.25 -34.75 7.02
C GLY A 500 -6.64 -34.19 5.74
N SER A 501 -5.66 -33.31 5.89
CA SER A 501 -4.87 -32.79 4.79
C SER A 501 -3.39 -32.67 5.17
N CYS A 502 -2.52 -32.77 4.18
CA CYS A 502 -1.09 -32.60 4.35
C CYS A 502 -0.50 -31.96 3.08
N VAL A 503 0.43 -31.05 3.28
CA VAL A 503 1.21 -30.43 2.18
C VAL A 503 2.59 -31.07 2.16
N PHE A 504 3.05 -31.47 0.98
CA PHE A 504 4.39 -32.05 0.83
C PHE A 504 5.05 -31.55 -0.47
N ARG A 505 6.36 -31.67 -0.50
CA ARG A 505 7.18 -31.41 -1.70
C ARG A 505 7.77 -32.73 -2.20
N LYS A 506 7.44 -33.05 -3.45
CA LYS A 506 8.05 -34.17 -4.20
C LYS A 506 9.30 -33.71 -4.91
#